data_d598ca18dcbcd461e12b6786e098c9b5
#
_entry.id   d598ca18dcbcd461e12b6786e098c9b5
#
_cell.length_a   1.000
_cell.length_b   1.000
_cell.length_c   1.000
_cell.angle_alpha   90.00
_cell.angle_beta   90.00
_cell.angle_gamma   90.00
#
_symmetry.space_group_name_H-M   'P 1'
#
loop_
_entity.id
_entity.type
_entity.pdbx_description
1 polymer ?
#
loop_
_entity_poly.entity_id
_entity_poly.type
_entity_poly.pdbx_seq_one_letter_code
_entity_poly.pdbx_strand_id
1 'polypeptide(L)'
;VRALVQAGLWPDGCPMDVSRLEENFSKLSGIGDFTGVRLSYRAMGSRSPLLEMGQEVPEGREVLALGMPALLLIEERSVAGMAEAWLW
;
A
#
# COMPACT_ATOMS: atom_id res chain seq x y z
N VAL A 1 -6.33 -0.58 9.34
CA VAL A 1 -6.49 -0.81 7.89
C VAL A 1 -7.60 0.05 7.31
N ARG A 2 -8.62 0.35 8.12
CA ARG A 2 -9.75 1.17 7.63
C ARG A 2 -9.28 2.51 7.04
N ALA A 3 -8.34 3.18 7.70
CA ALA A 3 -7.83 4.45 7.19
C ALA A 3 -7.17 4.30 5.82
N LEU A 4 -6.46 3.21 5.60
CA LEU A 4 -5.83 2.93 4.31
C LEU A 4 -6.87 2.62 3.23
N VAL A 5 -7.92 1.87 3.56
CA VAL A 5 -9.01 1.59 2.63
C VAL A 5 -9.72 2.86 2.23
N GLN A 6 -10.05 3.70 3.20
CA GLN A 6 -10.73 4.97 2.95
C GLN A 6 -9.90 5.94 2.13
N ALA A 7 -8.59 5.87 2.25
CA ALA A 7 -7.67 6.70 1.46
C ALA A 7 -7.41 6.13 0.06
N GLY A 8 -7.93 4.95 -0.26
CA GLY A 8 -7.68 4.31 -1.54
C GLY A 8 -6.29 3.67 -1.65
N LEU A 9 -5.70 3.32 -0.51
CA LEU A 9 -4.34 2.76 -0.44
C LEU A 9 -4.30 1.27 -0.12
N TRP A 10 -5.44 0.66 0.16
CA TRP A 10 -5.53 -0.75 0.50
C TRP A 10 -6.65 -1.42 -0.30
N PRO A 11 -6.46 -2.68 -0.73
CA PRO A 11 -7.47 -3.38 -1.54
C PRO A 11 -8.81 -3.49 -0.83
N ASP A 12 -9.88 -3.21 -1.56
CA ASP A 12 -11.26 -3.28 -1.06
C ASP A 12 -12.18 -4.09 -1.99
N GLY A 13 -11.59 -4.88 -2.89
CA GLY A 13 -12.34 -5.64 -3.89
C GLY A 13 -12.44 -4.96 -5.24
N CYS A 14 -11.99 -3.71 -5.35
CA CYS A 14 -11.96 -2.97 -6.61
C CYS A 14 -10.52 -2.84 -7.11
N PRO A 15 -10.33 -2.69 -8.43
CA PRO A 15 -8.98 -2.43 -8.94
C PRO A 15 -8.40 -1.15 -8.36
N MET A 16 -7.11 -1.17 -8.06
CA MET A 16 -6.38 -0.02 -7.55
C MET A 16 -5.60 0.63 -8.68
N ASP A 17 -5.90 1.88 -8.97
CA ASP A 17 -5.19 2.63 -10.01
C ASP A 17 -3.83 3.09 -9.47
N VAL A 18 -2.77 2.46 -9.95
CA VAL A 18 -1.40 2.74 -9.49
C VAL A 18 -1.02 4.20 -9.68
N SER A 19 -1.53 4.84 -10.72
CA SER A 19 -1.21 6.24 -11.00
C SER A 19 -1.75 7.23 -9.94
N ARG A 20 -2.71 6.78 -9.12
CA ARG A 20 -3.32 7.62 -8.08
C ARG A 20 -2.79 7.37 -6.68
N LEU A 21 -1.99 6.34 -6.49
CA LEU A 21 -1.56 5.94 -5.15
C LEU A 21 -0.71 6.99 -4.46
N GLU A 22 0.21 7.63 -5.18
CA GLU A 22 1.05 8.69 -4.60
C GLU A 22 0.21 9.89 -4.15
N GLU A 23 -0.73 10.31 -4.97
CA GLU A 23 -1.64 11.38 -4.61
C GLU A 23 -2.49 11.02 -3.40
N ASN A 24 -3.03 9.81 -3.39
CA ASN A 24 -3.82 9.31 -2.26
C ASN A 24 -2.99 9.29 -0.98
N PHE A 25 -1.73 8.87 -1.08
CA PHE A 25 -0.83 8.84 0.07
C PHE A 25 -0.57 10.24 0.62
N SER A 26 -0.40 11.22 -0.25
CA SER A 26 -0.14 12.60 0.17
C SER A 26 -1.31 13.22 0.95
N LYS A 27 -2.51 12.67 0.78
CA LYS A 27 -3.72 13.13 1.47
C LYS A 27 -4.01 12.35 2.74
N LEU A 28 -3.22 11.34 3.04
CA LEU A 28 -3.41 10.53 4.24
C LEU A 28 -3.12 11.36 5.49
N SER A 29 -4.12 11.54 6.35
CA SER A 29 -4.02 12.40 7.53
C SER A 29 -3.76 11.65 8.83
N GLY A 30 -3.81 10.33 8.80
CA GLY A 30 -3.55 9.51 9.98
C GLY A 30 -3.90 8.06 9.74
N ILE A 31 -3.35 7.19 10.54
CA ILE A 31 -3.50 5.75 10.44
C ILE A 31 -3.81 5.14 11.82
N GLY A 32 -4.73 5.77 12.54
CA GLY A 32 -5.12 5.32 13.87
C GLY A 32 -4.03 5.57 14.89
N ASP A 33 -3.66 4.53 15.65
CA ASP A 33 -2.66 4.63 16.70
C ASP A 33 -1.22 4.48 16.20
N PHE A 34 -1.04 4.32 14.90
CA PHE A 34 0.29 4.16 14.33
C PHE A 34 0.93 5.51 14.04
N THR A 35 2.24 5.59 14.19
CA THR A 35 3.02 6.81 13.95
C THR A 35 3.74 6.79 12.61
N GLY A 36 3.92 5.61 12.02
CA GLY A 36 4.59 5.46 10.76
C GLY A 36 3.94 4.42 9.88
N VAL A 37 4.15 4.56 8.58
CA VAL A 37 3.59 3.66 7.58
C VAL A 37 4.54 3.55 6.40
N ARG A 38 4.66 2.34 5.88
CA ARG A 38 5.30 2.09 4.60
C ARG A 38 4.40 1.19 3.77
N LEU A 39 4.21 1.55 2.51
CA LEU A 39 3.36 0.82 1.59
C LEU A 39 4.16 0.37 0.38
N SER A 40 3.87 -0.82 -0.12
CA SER A 40 4.50 -1.37 -1.30
C SER A 40 3.46 -2.10 -2.15
N TYR A 41 3.55 -1.91 -3.45
CA TYR A 41 2.65 -2.56 -4.41
C TYR A 41 3.50 -3.20 -5.49
N ARG A 42 3.29 -4.49 -5.73
CA ARG A 42 4.07 -5.23 -6.73
C ARG A 42 3.19 -6.16 -7.53
N ALA A 43 3.61 -6.44 -8.76
CA ALA A 43 2.95 -7.44 -9.57
C ALA A 43 3.25 -8.85 -9.01
N MET A 44 2.30 -9.75 -9.13
CA MET A 44 2.46 -11.12 -8.67
C MET A 44 3.64 -11.77 -9.38
N GLY A 45 4.52 -12.42 -8.61
CA GLY A 45 5.71 -13.06 -9.15
C GLY A 45 6.90 -12.13 -9.37
N SER A 46 6.72 -10.84 -9.22
CA SER A 46 7.81 -9.87 -9.31
C SER A 46 8.48 -9.66 -7.95
N ARG A 47 9.79 -9.52 -7.96
CA ARG A 47 10.56 -9.22 -6.75
C ARG A 47 10.67 -7.74 -6.51
N SER A 48 10.59 -6.95 -7.57
CA SER A 48 10.72 -5.49 -7.47
C SER A 48 9.34 -4.87 -7.35
N PRO A 49 9.13 -3.94 -6.42
CA PRO A 49 7.86 -3.25 -6.31
C PRO A 49 7.65 -2.31 -7.49
N LEU A 50 6.38 -2.16 -7.88
CA LEU A 50 5.99 -1.14 -8.85
C LEU A 50 6.03 0.24 -8.22
N LEU A 51 5.70 0.31 -6.93
CA LEU A 51 5.62 1.55 -6.20
C LEU A 51 5.84 1.28 -4.72
N GLU A 52 6.69 2.06 -4.09
CA GLU A 52 6.87 2.07 -2.65
C GLU A 52 6.70 3.49 -2.13
N MET A 53 6.06 3.63 -0.98
CA MET A 53 5.79 4.93 -0.37
C MET A 53 5.93 4.84 1.14
N GLY A 54 6.27 5.96 1.75
CA GLY A 54 6.31 6.09 3.19
C GLY A 54 7.71 6.04 3.75
N GLN A 55 7.77 5.91 5.08
CA GLN A 55 9.02 5.93 5.83
C GLN A 55 9.70 4.57 5.81
N GLU A 56 11.01 4.55 6.04
CA GLU A 56 11.71 3.29 6.23
C GLU A 56 11.21 2.59 7.48
N VAL A 57 11.10 1.26 7.40
CA VAL A 57 10.69 0.45 8.53
C VAL A 57 11.77 0.53 9.61
N PRO A 58 11.44 0.94 10.83
CA PRO A 58 12.44 1.09 11.88
C PRO A 58 12.92 -0.26 12.40
N GLU A 59 14.17 -0.30 12.84
CA GLU A 59 14.73 -1.43 13.54
C GLU A 59 14.43 -1.30 15.04
N GLY A 60 14.29 -2.43 15.72
CA GLY A 60 14.12 -2.46 17.17
C GLY A 60 12.77 -2.03 17.69
N ARG A 61 11.77 -1.88 16.82
CA ARG A 61 10.39 -1.57 17.20
C ARG A 61 9.45 -2.67 16.74
N GLU A 62 8.30 -2.77 17.38
CA GLU A 62 7.23 -3.61 16.88
C GLU A 62 6.67 -3.01 15.61
N VAL A 63 6.57 -3.83 14.57
CA VAL A 63 6.03 -3.45 13.29
C VAL A 63 4.95 -4.45 12.90
N LEU A 64 3.77 -3.95 12.59
CA LEU A 64 2.70 -4.78 12.04
C LEU A 64 2.90 -4.86 10.53
N ALA A 65 3.13 -6.07 10.03
CA ALA A 65 3.28 -6.30 8.60
C ALA A 65 2.01 -6.97 8.06
N LEU A 66 1.42 -6.39 7.03
CA LEU A 66 0.22 -6.89 6.39
C LEU A 66 0.49 -7.12 4.91
N GLY A 67 -0.14 -8.14 4.35
CA GLY A 67 -0.07 -8.39 2.93
C GLY A 67 -1.42 -8.88 2.43
N MET A 68 -1.81 -8.45 1.24
CA MET A 68 -3.09 -8.80 0.66
C MET A 68 -3.00 -8.83 -0.87
N PRO A 69 -3.58 -9.84 -1.53
CA PRO A 69 -3.70 -9.83 -2.98
C PRO A 69 -4.49 -8.61 -3.43
N ALA A 70 -4.05 -8.00 -4.52
CA ALA A 70 -4.68 -6.81 -5.07
C ALA A 70 -4.75 -6.92 -6.58
N LEU A 71 -5.79 -6.33 -7.16
CA LEU A 71 -5.87 -6.13 -8.59
C LEU A 71 -5.38 -4.72 -8.87
N LEU A 72 -4.26 -4.60 -9.59
CA LEU A 72 -3.62 -3.33 -9.88
C LEU A 72 -3.95 -2.89 -11.30
N LEU A 73 -4.37 -1.65 -11.46
CA LEU A 73 -4.62 -1.06 -12.76
C LEU A 73 -3.40 -0.23 -13.16
N ILE A 74 -2.72 -0.69 -14.21
CA ILE A 74 -1.49 -0.08 -14.71
C ILE A 74 -1.69 0.21 -16.19
N GLU A 75 -1.70 1.49 -16.58
CA GLU A 75 -1.90 1.89 -17.96
C GLU A 75 -3.10 1.19 -18.61
N GLU A 76 -4.24 1.22 -17.93
CA GLU A 76 -5.51 0.62 -18.37
C GLU A 76 -5.50 -0.92 -18.43
N ARG A 77 -4.47 -1.56 -17.89
CA ARG A 77 -4.41 -3.01 -17.78
C ARG A 77 -4.58 -3.45 -16.34
N SER A 78 -5.36 -4.49 -16.14
CA SER A 78 -5.50 -5.11 -14.83
C SER A 78 -4.43 -6.17 -14.65
N VAL A 79 -3.65 -6.04 -13.57
CA VAL A 79 -2.56 -6.96 -13.24
C VAL A 79 -2.77 -7.49 -11.83
N ALA A 80 -2.69 -8.80 -11.68
CA ALA A 80 -2.71 -9.40 -10.34
C ALA A 80 -1.45 -9.02 -9.59
N GLY A 81 -1.61 -8.61 -8.34
CA GLY A 81 -0.48 -8.17 -7.54
C GLY A 81 -0.71 -8.34 -6.05
N MET A 82 0.19 -7.74 -5.28
CA MET A 82 0.16 -7.73 -3.83
C MET A 82 0.29 -6.31 -3.32
N ALA A 83 -0.52 -5.98 -2.34
CA ALA A 83 -0.35 -4.78 -1.53
C ALA A 83 0.25 -5.20 -0.19
N GLU A 84 1.27 -4.50 0.25
CA GLU A 84 1.93 -4.75 1.52
C GLU A 84 1.99 -3.46 2.32
N ALA A 85 1.81 -3.57 3.63
CA ALA A 85 1.87 -2.43 4.53
C ALA A 85 2.66 -2.80 5.78
N TRP A 86 3.46 -1.86 6.25
CA TRP A 86 4.17 -1.94 7.53
C TRP A 86 3.75 -0.73 8.35
N LEU A 87 3.30 -1.01 9.56
CA LEU A 87 2.75 0.02 10.46
C LEU A 87 3.44 -0.08 11.82
N TRP A 88 3.77 1.06 12.38
CA TRP A 88 4.41 1.10 13.71
C TRP A 88 4.02 2.32 14.53
#